data_a584380fdb5822b63dd531c65f4d2dfe
#
_entry.id   a584380fdb5822b63dd531c65f4d2dfe
#
_cell.length_a   1.000
_cell.length_b   1.000
_cell.length_c   1.000
_cell.angle_alpha   90.00
_cell.angle_beta   90.00
_cell.angle_gamma   90.00
#
_symmetry.space_group_name_H-M   'P 1'
#
loop_
_entity.id
_entity.type
_entity.pdbx_description
1 polymer ?
#
loop_
_entity_poly.entity_id
_entity_poly.type
_entity_poly.pdbx_seq_one_letter_code
_entity_poly.pdbx_strand_id
1 'polypeptide(L)'
;MKILIASFSFPPNKDGVSEAASLMAEGFIENGWDVHIATSPSFEPRSELGYKGATIHQFSVRGSGHPREPYNGDVSAYREFLITGKWDVVIIHAYLWSLDLVLDILNQIPSRKILVSHGFAVLQWVRVTRFPWGLGALLRNASKGFKMCHWIQKFDRVVYLSEQADLFGFLDHRIAKIVNFKGRRVIPNGVDPEIHGREPSSFRARYGIPSDSFLFVCVANYSRRKDQGFAARSFRLSGLNNSYLVFIGSDFNIYSDQFQTTDEALPENQKIGKILWLEKLTRDETLNAMAACDAFVLSANHEAQPIVLLEAMRDSKPWIARKAGCISEMPGGLTIRTELEMAMNMRQLHANPDQIIALGQQGRSAVEKIYNHFSYKQKYIDLVNEVTHE
;
A
#
# COMPACT_ATOMS: atom_id res chain seq x y z
N MET A 1 16.86 -19.43 13.65
CA MET A 1 16.60 -19.52 12.22
C MET A 1 17.20 -18.34 11.49
N LYS A 2 17.69 -18.57 10.28
CA LYS A 2 18.25 -17.53 9.41
C LYS A 2 17.28 -17.18 8.30
N ILE A 3 16.72 -15.97 8.32
CA ILE A 3 15.64 -15.55 7.43
C ILE A 3 16.09 -14.44 6.52
N LEU A 4 15.78 -14.56 5.24
CA LEU A 4 15.95 -13.50 4.26
C LEU A 4 14.60 -12.91 3.86
N ILE A 5 14.45 -11.60 3.97
CA ILE A 5 13.34 -10.83 3.39
C ILE A 5 13.90 -10.09 2.16
N ALA A 6 13.44 -10.45 0.98
CA ALA A 6 13.78 -9.79 -0.27
C ALA A 6 12.67 -8.82 -0.65
N SER A 7 12.90 -7.52 -0.48
CA SER A 7 11.95 -6.45 -0.76
C SER A 7 12.63 -5.32 -1.54
N PHE A 8 12.05 -4.92 -2.66
CA PHE A 8 12.60 -3.81 -3.45
C PHE A 8 12.63 -2.48 -2.70
N SER A 9 11.77 -2.31 -1.68
CA SER A 9 11.70 -1.13 -0.83
C SER A 9 11.77 -1.52 0.65
N PHE A 10 12.60 -0.79 1.39
CA PHE A 10 12.79 -0.97 2.83
C PHE A 10 13.21 0.37 3.46
N PRO A 11 12.99 0.64 4.76
CA PRO A 11 13.40 1.89 5.38
C PRO A 11 14.85 2.31 5.04
N PRO A 12 15.11 3.62 4.85
CA PRO A 12 14.27 4.79 5.16
C PRO A 12 13.21 5.17 4.09
N ASN A 13 13.03 4.35 3.04
CA ASN A 13 11.98 4.62 2.06
C ASN A 13 10.60 4.61 2.74
N LYS A 14 9.76 5.61 2.40
CA LYS A 14 8.46 5.84 3.05
C LYS A 14 7.32 5.42 2.12
N ASP A 15 7.10 4.11 1.98
CA ASP A 15 5.98 3.55 1.24
C ASP A 15 5.39 2.32 1.96
N GLY A 16 4.19 1.90 1.55
CA GLY A 16 3.47 0.82 2.23
C GLY A 16 4.16 -0.55 2.15
N VAL A 17 5.01 -0.79 1.13
CA VAL A 17 5.79 -2.03 1.02
C VAL A 17 6.92 -2.02 2.05
N SER A 18 7.62 -0.89 2.13
CA SER A 18 8.68 -0.65 3.12
C SER A 18 8.17 -0.81 4.55
N GLU A 19 7.01 -0.22 4.86
CA GLU A 19 6.38 -0.29 6.18
C GLU A 19 6.00 -1.74 6.56
N ALA A 20 5.37 -2.46 5.65
CA ALA A 20 4.97 -3.85 5.90
C ALA A 20 6.19 -4.79 6.04
N ALA A 21 7.24 -4.58 5.21
CA ALA A 21 8.46 -5.37 5.29
C ALA A 21 9.24 -5.12 6.59
N SER A 22 9.30 -3.86 7.04
CA SER A 22 9.99 -3.52 8.30
C SER A 22 9.27 -4.09 9.51
N LEU A 23 7.94 -4.00 9.54
CA LEU A 23 7.12 -4.56 10.61
C LEU A 23 7.28 -6.09 10.71
N MET A 24 7.39 -6.79 9.57
CA MET A 24 7.68 -8.23 9.51
C MET A 24 9.08 -8.53 10.06
N ALA A 25 10.08 -7.76 9.64
CA ALA A 25 11.45 -7.92 10.11
C ALA A 25 11.55 -7.73 11.62
N GLU A 26 10.91 -6.71 12.16
CA GLU A 26 10.85 -6.47 13.60
C GLU A 26 10.27 -7.66 14.36
N GLY A 27 9.17 -8.25 13.89
CA GLY A 27 8.59 -9.45 14.53
C GLY A 27 9.55 -10.63 14.57
N PHE A 28 10.32 -10.85 13.51
CA PHE A 28 11.31 -11.92 13.46
C PHE A 28 12.52 -11.64 14.36
N ILE A 29 12.99 -10.38 14.44
CA ILE A 29 14.07 -9.97 15.34
C ILE A 29 13.65 -10.14 16.81
N GLU A 30 12.44 -9.67 17.16
CA GLU A 30 11.86 -9.83 18.50
C GLU A 30 11.73 -11.32 18.89
N ASN A 31 11.52 -12.20 17.90
CA ASN A 31 11.50 -13.65 18.10
C ASN A 31 12.89 -14.30 18.15
N GLY A 32 13.98 -13.50 18.13
CA GLY A 32 15.36 -13.97 18.26
C GLY A 32 15.93 -14.63 17.00
N TRP A 33 15.39 -14.35 15.81
CA TRP A 33 15.90 -14.91 14.56
C TRP A 33 16.98 -14.04 13.92
N ASP A 34 17.86 -14.65 13.15
CA ASP A 34 18.88 -13.98 12.35
C ASP A 34 18.25 -13.45 11.05
N VAL A 35 18.00 -12.15 11.00
CA VAL A 35 17.21 -11.51 9.94
C VAL A 35 18.09 -10.74 8.97
N HIS A 36 17.99 -11.06 7.72
CA HIS A 36 18.66 -10.38 6.60
C HIS A 36 17.64 -9.76 5.65
N ILE A 37 17.98 -8.59 5.12
CA ILE A 37 17.12 -7.84 4.19
C ILE A 37 17.89 -7.65 2.88
N ALA A 38 17.37 -8.14 1.76
CA ALA A 38 17.85 -7.82 0.42
C ALA A 38 16.96 -6.72 -0.18
N THR A 39 17.54 -5.54 -0.46
CA THR A 39 16.74 -4.37 -0.90
C THR A 39 17.50 -3.46 -1.85
N SER A 40 16.79 -2.51 -2.46
CA SER A 40 17.41 -1.44 -3.26
C SER A 40 18.20 -0.46 -2.37
N PRO A 41 19.18 0.24 -2.92
CA PRO A 41 19.69 1.46 -2.31
C PRO A 41 18.54 2.45 -2.07
N SER A 42 18.61 3.20 -0.99
CA SER A 42 17.63 4.24 -0.68
C SER A 42 18.05 5.60 -1.24
N PHE A 43 17.08 6.51 -1.44
CA PHE A 43 17.36 7.89 -1.83
C PHE A 43 18.15 8.62 -0.74
N GLU A 44 17.76 8.45 0.53
CA GLU A 44 18.53 8.89 1.68
C GLU A 44 19.55 7.79 2.00
N PRO A 45 20.86 8.09 2.06
CA PRO A 45 21.87 7.10 2.41
C PRO A 45 21.52 6.46 3.77
N ARG A 46 21.56 5.14 3.84
CA ARG A 46 21.48 4.45 5.13
C ARG A 46 22.77 4.73 5.89
N SER A 47 22.65 5.24 7.11
CA SER A 47 23.82 5.52 7.97
C SER A 47 24.56 4.24 8.34
N GLU A 48 23.83 3.11 8.37
CA GLU A 48 24.37 1.77 8.70
C GLU A 48 23.71 0.72 7.80
N LEU A 49 24.43 -0.38 7.52
CA LEU A 49 23.87 -1.57 6.89
C LEU A 49 23.16 -2.48 7.91
N GLY A 50 22.47 -1.86 8.87
CA GLY A 50 21.70 -2.50 9.91
C GLY A 50 20.35 -1.81 10.12
N TYR A 51 19.36 -2.56 10.59
CA TYR A 51 18.05 -2.05 10.96
C TYR A 51 17.51 -2.81 12.16
N LYS A 52 17.53 -2.18 13.35
CA LYS A 52 16.98 -2.76 14.58
C LYS A 52 17.49 -4.20 14.89
N GLY A 53 18.66 -4.59 14.40
CA GLY A 53 19.22 -5.93 14.55
C GLY A 53 19.22 -6.78 13.27
N ALA A 54 18.52 -6.37 12.20
CA ALA A 54 18.64 -7.02 10.90
C ALA A 54 19.86 -6.54 10.13
N THR A 55 20.48 -7.42 9.33
CA THR A 55 21.55 -7.09 8.39
C THR A 55 20.98 -6.71 7.04
N ILE A 56 21.36 -5.53 6.50
CA ILE A 56 20.88 -5.05 5.19
C ILE A 56 21.92 -5.32 4.11
N HIS A 57 21.46 -5.95 3.02
CA HIS A 57 22.21 -6.17 1.78
C HIS A 57 21.55 -5.35 0.65
N GLN A 58 22.32 -4.46 0.03
CA GLN A 58 21.82 -3.58 -1.02
C GLN A 58 22.21 -4.09 -2.40
N PHE A 59 21.25 -4.10 -3.32
CA PHE A 59 21.45 -4.48 -4.71
C PHE A 59 20.97 -3.35 -5.62
N SER A 60 21.90 -2.77 -6.37
CA SER A 60 21.63 -1.70 -7.34
C SER A 60 21.03 -2.25 -8.62
N VAL A 61 19.79 -2.75 -8.53
CA VAL A 61 19.04 -3.22 -9.68
C VAL A 61 18.26 -2.05 -10.30
N ARG A 62 18.39 -1.86 -11.60
CA ARG A 62 17.71 -0.82 -12.39
C ARG A 62 16.89 -1.46 -13.49
N GLY A 63 15.95 -0.69 -14.06
CA GLY A 63 15.04 -1.16 -15.11
C GLY A 63 13.67 -1.54 -14.54
N SER A 64 12.74 -1.82 -15.45
CA SER A 64 11.33 -2.16 -15.11
C SER A 64 10.96 -3.60 -15.44
N GLY A 65 11.90 -4.41 -15.97
CA GLY A 65 11.61 -5.75 -16.49
C GLY A 65 10.81 -5.75 -17.81
N HIS A 66 10.55 -4.57 -18.37
CA HIS A 66 9.94 -4.47 -19.69
C HIS A 66 11.01 -4.78 -20.78
N PRO A 67 10.66 -5.43 -21.92
CA PRO A 67 11.63 -5.73 -22.99
C PRO A 67 12.42 -4.53 -23.50
N ARG A 68 11.87 -3.31 -23.38
CA ARG A 68 12.56 -2.06 -23.76
C ARG A 68 13.44 -1.48 -22.64
N GLU A 69 13.28 -1.98 -21.42
CA GLU A 69 13.98 -1.53 -20.24
C GLU A 69 14.22 -2.74 -19.31
N PRO A 70 15.07 -3.69 -19.75
CA PRO A 70 15.36 -4.90 -18.99
C PRO A 70 16.08 -4.56 -17.68
N TYR A 71 15.96 -5.46 -16.71
CA TYR A 71 16.74 -5.33 -15.47
C TYR A 71 18.23 -5.43 -15.73
N ASN A 72 19.00 -4.57 -15.07
CA ASN A 72 20.46 -4.52 -15.13
C ASN A 72 21.05 -4.13 -13.76
N GLY A 73 22.39 -4.09 -13.65
CA GLY A 73 23.12 -3.87 -12.40
C GLY A 73 23.37 -5.17 -11.65
N ASP A 74 23.13 -5.20 -10.37
CA ASP A 74 23.49 -6.32 -9.46
C ASP A 74 22.60 -7.57 -9.60
N VAL A 75 22.05 -7.83 -10.78
CA VAL A 75 21.13 -8.94 -11.06
C VAL A 75 21.75 -10.30 -10.70
N SER A 76 22.97 -10.57 -11.19
CA SER A 76 23.66 -11.84 -10.95
C SER A 76 24.03 -12.00 -9.48
N ALA A 77 24.54 -10.95 -8.85
CA ALA A 77 24.90 -10.95 -7.44
C ALA A 77 23.68 -11.22 -6.54
N TYR A 78 22.53 -10.61 -6.84
CA TYR A 78 21.29 -10.87 -6.12
C TYR A 78 20.82 -12.33 -6.25
N ARG A 79 20.85 -12.89 -7.45
CA ARG A 79 20.46 -14.30 -7.70
C ARG A 79 21.39 -15.26 -6.95
N GLU A 80 22.69 -15.05 -7.06
CA GLU A 80 23.69 -15.85 -6.35
C GLU A 80 23.52 -15.77 -4.82
N PHE A 81 23.27 -14.58 -4.30
CA PHE A 81 23.00 -14.35 -2.88
C PHE A 81 21.82 -15.17 -2.34
N LEU A 82 20.74 -15.29 -3.14
CA LEU A 82 19.57 -16.11 -2.78
C LEU A 82 19.89 -17.61 -2.80
N ILE A 83 20.70 -18.06 -3.78
CA ILE A 83 21.03 -19.49 -3.95
C ILE A 83 22.03 -19.97 -2.91
N THR A 84 23.04 -19.15 -2.59
CA THR A 84 24.22 -19.58 -1.79
C THR A 84 24.11 -19.22 -0.31
N GLY A 85 23.19 -18.34 0.07
CA GLY A 85 23.18 -17.71 1.39
C GLY A 85 22.78 -18.60 2.57
N LYS A 86 22.46 -19.91 2.35
CA LYS A 86 22.08 -20.89 3.40
C LYS A 86 20.97 -20.37 4.31
N TRP A 87 19.90 -19.86 3.70
CA TRP A 87 18.72 -19.38 4.38
C TRP A 87 17.84 -20.56 4.81
N ASP A 88 17.23 -20.51 5.99
CA ASP A 88 16.17 -21.44 6.36
C ASP A 88 14.89 -21.09 5.59
N VAL A 89 14.56 -19.79 5.51
CA VAL A 89 13.41 -19.27 4.79
C VAL A 89 13.80 -18.03 3.97
N VAL A 90 13.34 -17.98 2.72
CA VAL A 90 13.39 -16.81 1.85
C VAL A 90 11.98 -16.28 1.64
N ILE A 91 11.74 -15.05 2.06
CA ILE A 91 10.47 -14.35 1.89
C ILE A 91 10.64 -13.31 0.78
N ILE A 92 9.97 -13.52 -0.34
CA ILE A 92 9.90 -12.53 -1.42
C ILE A 92 8.73 -11.59 -1.08
N HIS A 93 9.05 -10.36 -0.73
CA HIS A 93 8.07 -9.37 -0.30
C HIS A 93 7.77 -8.39 -1.43
N ALA A 94 6.52 -8.42 -1.91
CA ALA A 94 6.03 -7.66 -3.05
C ALA A 94 6.66 -8.05 -4.40
N TYR A 95 6.58 -7.15 -5.39
CA TYR A 95 6.90 -7.39 -6.80
C TYR A 95 8.15 -6.66 -7.25
N LEU A 96 8.20 -6.35 -8.54
CA LEU A 96 9.34 -5.77 -9.23
C LEU A 96 10.53 -6.74 -9.21
N TRP A 97 11.73 -6.20 -9.27
CA TRP A 97 12.92 -7.01 -9.41
C TRP A 97 13.10 -8.08 -8.32
N SER A 98 12.62 -7.84 -7.10
CA SER A 98 12.74 -8.81 -5.99
C SER A 98 12.04 -10.15 -6.30
N LEU A 99 10.93 -10.13 -7.06
CA LEU A 99 10.25 -11.34 -7.54
C LEU A 99 10.67 -11.70 -8.96
N ASP A 100 10.66 -10.74 -9.89
CA ASP A 100 10.86 -11.03 -11.32
C ASP A 100 12.20 -11.72 -11.60
N LEU A 101 13.26 -11.36 -10.86
CA LEU A 101 14.60 -11.92 -11.02
C LEU A 101 14.78 -13.34 -10.45
N VAL A 102 13.80 -13.85 -9.71
CA VAL A 102 13.91 -15.18 -9.09
C VAL A 102 13.00 -16.23 -9.72
N LEU A 103 12.04 -15.83 -10.55
CA LEU A 103 11.01 -16.73 -11.08
C LEU A 103 11.58 -17.94 -11.85
N ASP A 104 12.68 -17.77 -12.54
CA ASP A 104 13.36 -18.82 -13.30
C ASP A 104 14.36 -19.65 -12.47
N ILE A 105 14.80 -19.14 -11.31
CA ILE A 105 15.73 -19.80 -10.41
C ILE A 105 15.08 -20.38 -9.14
N LEU A 106 13.75 -20.32 -8.98
CA LEU A 106 13.05 -20.78 -7.78
C LEU A 106 13.42 -22.21 -7.37
N ASN A 107 13.70 -23.09 -8.34
CA ASN A 107 14.11 -24.47 -8.06
C ASN A 107 15.58 -24.59 -7.61
N GLN A 108 16.40 -23.55 -7.81
CA GLN A 108 17.81 -23.51 -7.40
C GLN A 108 17.98 -22.95 -5.98
N ILE A 109 16.96 -22.30 -5.45
CA ILE A 109 16.93 -21.77 -4.08
C ILE A 109 16.58 -22.92 -3.14
N PRO A 110 17.50 -23.41 -2.30
CA PRO A 110 17.29 -24.61 -1.48
C PRO A 110 16.35 -24.36 -0.30
N SER A 111 16.19 -23.12 0.11
CA SER A 111 15.40 -22.68 1.26
C SER A 111 13.89 -22.86 1.04
N ARG A 112 13.11 -22.86 2.13
CA ARG A 112 11.66 -22.66 2.06
C ARG A 112 11.35 -21.27 1.49
N LYS A 113 10.33 -21.17 0.65
CA LYS A 113 10.01 -19.97 -0.13
C LYS A 113 8.61 -19.49 0.17
N ILE A 114 8.50 -18.26 0.65
CA ILE A 114 7.22 -17.58 0.90
C ILE A 114 7.13 -16.36 -0.03
N LEU A 115 6.03 -16.19 -0.72
CA LEU A 115 5.71 -14.98 -1.46
C LEU A 115 4.67 -14.18 -0.68
N VAL A 116 4.93 -12.89 -0.43
CA VAL A 116 3.94 -11.95 0.11
C VAL A 116 3.42 -11.09 -1.03
N SER A 117 2.18 -11.34 -1.42
CA SER A 117 1.52 -10.64 -2.51
C SER A 117 0.84 -9.36 -2.04
N HIS A 118 1.26 -8.24 -2.59
CA HIS A 118 0.58 -6.94 -2.44
C HIS A 118 -0.41 -6.66 -3.59
N GLY A 119 -0.96 -7.71 -4.18
CA GLY A 119 -1.89 -7.61 -5.31
C GLY A 119 -1.18 -7.58 -6.67
N PHE A 120 -0.93 -8.76 -7.29
CA PHE A 120 -0.30 -8.84 -8.60
C PHE A 120 -1.24 -8.37 -9.69
N ALA A 121 -0.71 -7.44 -10.47
CA ALA A 121 -1.29 -6.90 -11.70
C ALA A 121 -2.78 -7.17 -11.84
N VAL A 122 -3.55 -6.25 -11.36
CA VAL A 122 -4.90 -6.06 -11.89
C VAL A 122 -4.80 -6.28 -13.39
N LEU A 123 -5.57 -7.23 -13.92
CA LEU A 123 -5.87 -7.27 -15.34
C LEU A 123 -6.33 -5.85 -15.66
N GLN A 124 -5.41 -5.02 -16.15
CA GLN A 124 -5.84 -3.77 -16.74
C GLN A 124 -6.73 -4.21 -17.88
N TRP A 125 -8.03 -4.13 -17.65
CA TRP A 125 -9.01 -4.16 -18.70
C TRP A 125 -8.64 -2.98 -19.60
N VAL A 126 -7.69 -3.23 -20.49
CA VAL A 126 -7.49 -2.38 -21.65
C VAL A 126 -8.87 -2.40 -22.30
N ARG A 127 -9.57 -1.28 -22.22
CA ARG A 127 -10.87 -1.15 -22.81
C ARG A 127 -10.76 -1.75 -24.22
N VAL A 128 -11.44 -2.86 -24.44
CA VAL A 128 -11.47 -3.61 -25.71
C VAL A 128 -11.92 -2.71 -26.87
N THR A 129 -12.42 -1.52 -26.57
CA THR A 129 -12.83 -0.46 -27.50
C THR A 129 -11.72 0.09 -28.41
N ARG A 130 -10.44 -0.27 -28.19
CA ARG A 130 -9.33 0.07 -29.10
C ARG A 130 -8.79 -1.19 -29.79
N PHE A 131 -9.60 -1.81 -30.63
CA PHE A 131 -9.12 -2.81 -31.59
C PHE A 131 -8.12 -2.16 -32.58
N PRO A 132 -6.91 -2.73 -32.88
CA PRO A 132 -6.41 -4.08 -32.55
C PRO A 132 -5.54 -4.16 -31.26
N TRP A 133 -5.28 -3.07 -30.57
CA TRP A 133 -4.36 -3.01 -29.41
C TRP A 133 -4.85 -3.81 -28.20
N GLY A 134 -6.16 -4.03 -28.08
CA GLY A 134 -6.74 -4.83 -27.00
C GLY A 134 -6.38 -6.31 -27.07
N LEU A 135 -6.22 -6.89 -28.27
CA LEU A 135 -5.86 -8.30 -28.46
C LEU A 135 -4.45 -8.58 -27.95
N GLY A 136 -3.49 -7.70 -28.24
CA GLY A 136 -2.12 -7.83 -27.76
C GLY A 136 -2.00 -7.75 -26.23
N ALA A 137 -2.84 -6.95 -25.57
CA ALA A 137 -2.89 -6.89 -24.11
C ALA A 137 -3.52 -8.17 -23.52
N LEU A 138 -4.57 -8.70 -24.16
CA LEU A 138 -5.18 -9.96 -23.75
C LEU A 138 -4.22 -11.13 -23.86
N LEU A 139 -3.50 -11.25 -24.96
CA LEU A 139 -2.46 -12.28 -25.16
C LEU A 139 -1.31 -12.18 -24.16
N ARG A 140 -0.85 -10.96 -23.86
CA ARG A 140 0.16 -10.74 -22.82
C ARG A 140 -0.33 -11.15 -21.44
N ASN A 141 -1.57 -10.82 -21.12
CA ASN A 141 -2.16 -11.19 -19.83
C ASN A 141 -2.37 -12.71 -19.73
N ALA A 142 -2.80 -13.37 -20.80
CA ALA A 142 -2.92 -14.81 -20.86
C ALA A 142 -1.53 -15.51 -20.72
N SER A 143 -0.50 -15.01 -21.41
CA SER A 143 0.87 -15.51 -21.26
C SER A 143 1.41 -15.33 -19.84
N LYS A 144 1.17 -14.17 -19.21
CA LYS A 144 1.55 -13.94 -17.80
C LYS A 144 0.82 -14.89 -16.87
N GLY A 145 -0.51 -15.06 -17.05
CA GLY A 145 -1.30 -16.00 -16.27
C GLY A 145 -0.82 -17.43 -16.40
N PHE A 146 -0.50 -17.88 -17.62
CA PHE A 146 0.03 -19.22 -17.86
C PHE A 146 1.39 -19.44 -17.16
N LYS A 147 2.31 -18.49 -17.28
CA LYS A 147 3.59 -18.54 -16.54
C LYS A 147 3.36 -18.56 -15.04
N MET A 148 2.41 -17.79 -14.54
CA MET A 148 2.06 -17.72 -13.12
C MET A 148 1.52 -19.05 -12.60
N CYS A 149 0.72 -19.79 -13.36
CA CYS A 149 0.27 -21.13 -13.02
C CYS A 149 1.43 -22.08 -12.70
N HIS A 150 2.55 -21.88 -13.37
CA HIS A 150 3.74 -22.71 -13.19
C HIS A 150 4.60 -22.27 -12.00
N TRP A 151 4.91 -20.96 -11.90
CA TRP A 151 5.84 -20.54 -10.86
C TRP A 151 5.20 -20.39 -9.47
N ILE A 152 3.88 -20.13 -9.37
CA ILE A 152 3.21 -19.99 -8.08
C ILE A 152 3.28 -21.28 -7.24
N GLN A 153 3.27 -22.43 -7.90
CA GLN A 153 3.35 -23.75 -7.29
C GLN A 153 4.75 -24.08 -6.75
N LYS A 154 5.77 -23.27 -7.06
CA LYS A 154 7.14 -23.44 -6.56
C LYS A 154 7.38 -22.76 -5.22
N PHE A 155 6.41 -22.00 -4.74
CA PHE A 155 6.43 -21.45 -3.38
C PHE A 155 5.81 -22.42 -2.40
N ASP A 156 6.36 -22.50 -1.19
CA ASP A 156 5.76 -23.27 -0.10
C ASP A 156 4.46 -22.58 0.37
N ARG A 157 4.49 -21.24 0.47
CA ARG A 157 3.32 -20.42 0.82
C ARG A 157 3.25 -19.15 -0.03
N VAL A 158 2.01 -18.73 -0.28
CA VAL A 158 1.72 -17.41 -0.85
C VAL A 158 0.73 -16.69 0.06
N VAL A 159 1.14 -15.54 0.57
CA VAL A 159 0.34 -14.73 1.49
C VAL A 159 -0.39 -13.65 0.71
N TYR A 160 -1.69 -13.55 0.93
CA TYR A 160 -2.57 -12.51 0.39
C TYR A 160 -3.08 -11.61 1.52
N LEU A 161 -3.48 -10.39 1.19
CA LEU A 161 -3.95 -9.41 2.16
C LEU A 161 -5.45 -9.56 2.49
N SER A 162 -6.19 -10.39 1.73
CA SER A 162 -7.62 -10.58 1.86
C SER A 162 -8.04 -11.93 1.30
N GLU A 163 -9.10 -12.53 1.86
CA GLU A 163 -9.73 -13.76 1.36
C GLU A 163 -10.40 -13.57 -0.02
N GLN A 164 -10.86 -12.36 -0.29
CA GLN A 164 -11.58 -12.02 -1.52
C GLN A 164 -10.70 -11.30 -2.55
N ALA A 165 -9.37 -11.42 -2.43
CA ALA A 165 -8.42 -10.73 -3.30
C ALA A 165 -8.67 -10.97 -4.79
N ASP A 166 -9.17 -12.15 -5.19
CA ASP A 166 -9.53 -12.47 -6.57
C ASP A 166 -10.75 -11.69 -7.08
N LEU A 167 -11.69 -11.34 -6.20
CA LEU A 167 -12.86 -10.53 -6.55
C LEU A 167 -12.48 -9.08 -6.86
N PHE A 168 -11.34 -8.62 -6.32
CA PHE A 168 -10.80 -7.28 -6.56
C PHE A 168 -9.92 -7.19 -7.81
N GLY A 169 -9.79 -8.29 -8.56
CA GLY A 169 -9.04 -8.31 -9.80
C GLY A 169 -7.56 -8.68 -9.63
N PHE A 170 -7.16 -9.24 -8.50
CA PHE A 170 -5.80 -9.75 -8.31
C PHE A 170 -5.62 -11.10 -9.01
N LEU A 171 -4.81 -11.07 -10.06
CA LEU A 171 -4.62 -12.22 -10.96
C LEU A 171 -3.96 -13.40 -10.23
N ASP A 172 -2.98 -13.15 -9.40
CA ASP A 172 -2.24 -14.17 -8.67
C ASP A 172 -3.12 -14.98 -7.70
N HIS A 173 -4.02 -14.32 -6.98
CA HIS A 173 -4.97 -15.02 -6.11
C HIS A 173 -5.95 -15.88 -6.91
N ARG A 174 -6.43 -15.34 -8.05
CA ARG A 174 -7.31 -16.09 -8.97
C ARG A 174 -6.60 -17.30 -9.55
N ILE A 175 -5.35 -17.14 -10.01
CA ILE A 175 -4.55 -18.24 -10.53
C ILE A 175 -4.29 -19.30 -9.45
N ALA A 176 -3.93 -18.91 -8.24
CA ALA A 176 -3.73 -19.83 -7.13
C ALA A 176 -4.97 -20.70 -6.83
N LYS A 177 -6.18 -20.12 -6.99
CA LYS A 177 -7.44 -20.87 -6.89
C LYS A 177 -7.62 -21.85 -8.06
N ILE A 178 -7.38 -21.39 -9.30
CA ILE A 178 -7.52 -22.20 -10.52
C ILE A 178 -6.60 -23.42 -10.47
N VAL A 179 -5.33 -23.25 -10.08
CA VAL A 179 -4.37 -24.37 -9.97
C VAL A 179 -4.50 -25.14 -8.65
N ASN A 180 -5.51 -24.84 -7.83
CA ASN A 180 -5.76 -25.46 -6.53
C ASN A 180 -4.54 -25.47 -5.60
N PHE A 181 -3.78 -24.37 -5.61
CA PHE A 181 -2.59 -24.21 -4.78
C PHE A 181 -2.97 -24.20 -3.29
N LYS A 182 -2.49 -25.18 -2.52
CA LYS A 182 -2.85 -25.35 -1.11
C LYS A 182 -2.07 -24.43 -0.15
N GLY A 183 -0.95 -23.89 -0.60
CA GLY A 183 -0.09 -23.01 0.20
C GLY A 183 -0.61 -21.58 0.36
N ARG A 184 -1.88 -21.29 0.05
CA ARG A 184 -2.48 -19.96 0.24
C ARG A 184 -2.68 -19.66 1.71
N ARG A 185 -2.29 -18.44 2.11
CA ARG A 185 -2.55 -17.89 3.45
C ARG A 185 -3.04 -16.46 3.32
N VAL A 186 -3.77 -15.97 4.30
CA VAL A 186 -4.24 -14.59 4.36
C VAL A 186 -3.71 -13.94 5.62
N ILE A 187 -2.89 -12.91 5.44
CA ILE A 187 -2.36 -12.07 6.52
C ILE A 187 -2.54 -10.62 6.06
N PRO A 188 -3.53 -9.90 6.59
CA PRO A 188 -3.71 -8.48 6.29
C PRO A 188 -2.57 -7.65 6.87
N ASN A 189 -2.31 -6.48 6.28
CA ASN A 189 -1.37 -5.52 6.86
C ASN A 189 -1.77 -5.13 8.28
N GLY A 190 -0.77 -4.80 9.09
CA GLY A 190 -0.95 -4.33 10.46
C GLY A 190 -0.44 -2.91 10.64
N VAL A 191 -1.01 -2.22 11.62
CA VAL A 191 -0.50 -0.93 12.12
C VAL A 191 -0.38 -0.98 13.64
N ASP A 192 0.46 -0.11 14.19
CA ASP A 192 0.50 0.07 15.63
C ASP A 192 -0.85 0.62 16.12
N PRO A 193 -1.56 -0.09 17.00
CA PRO A 193 -2.83 0.39 17.52
C PRO A 193 -2.68 1.56 18.50
N GLU A 194 -1.49 1.80 19.02
CA GLU A 194 -1.25 2.88 19.97
C GLU A 194 -1.08 4.22 19.25
N ILE A 195 -1.55 5.27 19.91
CA ILE A 195 -1.46 6.65 19.43
C ILE A 195 -0.49 7.40 20.35
N HIS A 196 0.72 7.67 19.84
CA HIS A 196 1.74 8.37 20.61
C HIS A 196 1.93 9.82 20.13
N GLY A 197 2.11 10.74 21.10
CA GLY A 197 2.68 12.06 20.89
C GLY A 197 2.01 12.95 19.83
N ARG A 198 0.68 12.84 19.64
CA ARG A 198 -0.02 13.60 18.60
C ARG A 198 -0.57 14.91 19.10
N GLU A 199 -0.40 15.93 18.28
CA GLU A 199 -0.87 17.29 18.52
C GLU A 199 -1.77 17.76 17.36
N PRO A 200 -3.03 17.30 17.28
CA PRO A 200 -3.94 17.66 16.18
C PRO A 200 -4.15 19.16 16.02
N SER A 201 -4.20 19.90 17.13
CA SER A 201 -4.38 21.35 17.15
C SER A 201 -3.20 22.09 16.52
N SER A 202 -1.98 21.57 16.63
CA SER A 202 -0.78 22.17 16.03
C SER A 202 -0.83 22.19 14.51
N PHE A 203 -1.38 21.13 13.90
CA PHE A 203 -1.56 21.06 12.45
C PHE A 203 -2.55 22.12 11.94
N ARG A 204 -3.73 22.23 12.57
CA ARG A 204 -4.71 23.23 12.17
C ARG A 204 -4.17 24.65 12.33
N ALA A 205 -3.51 24.95 13.46
CA ALA A 205 -2.91 26.26 13.71
C ALA A 205 -1.83 26.61 12.67
N ARG A 206 -0.93 25.66 12.36
CA ARG A 206 0.16 25.87 11.40
C ARG A 206 -0.32 26.22 9.99
N TYR A 207 -1.41 25.62 9.54
CA TYR A 207 -1.94 25.81 8.19
C TYR A 207 -3.16 26.76 8.14
N GLY A 208 -3.44 27.48 9.23
CA GLY A 208 -4.54 28.45 9.29
C GLY A 208 -5.92 27.85 9.06
N ILE A 209 -6.13 26.60 9.52
CA ILE A 209 -7.40 25.88 9.40
C ILE A 209 -8.22 26.18 10.67
N PRO A 210 -9.37 26.87 10.55
CA PRO A 210 -10.23 27.19 11.70
C PRO A 210 -10.67 25.93 12.45
N SER A 211 -10.79 26.03 13.78
CA SER A 211 -11.18 24.90 14.62
C SER A 211 -12.62 24.42 14.37
N ASP A 212 -13.49 25.30 13.89
CA ASP A 212 -14.89 25.06 13.54
C ASP A 212 -15.12 24.61 12.10
N SER A 213 -14.04 24.56 11.28
CA SER A 213 -14.13 24.08 9.91
C SER A 213 -14.05 22.56 9.84
N PHE A 214 -14.76 21.96 8.87
CA PHE A 214 -14.68 20.53 8.59
C PHE A 214 -13.42 20.22 7.76
N LEU A 215 -12.60 19.28 8.22
CA LEU A 215 -11.32 18.94 7.62
C LEU A 215 -11.33 17.54 7.02
N PHE A 216 -11.20 17.47 5.70
CA PHE A 216 -10.84 16.24 4.97
C PHE A 216 -9.33 16.19 4.74
N VAL A 217 -8.72 15.02 4.92
CA VAL A 217 -7.29 14.80 4.64
C VAL A 217 -7.11 13.63 3.70
N CYS A 218 -6.21 13.78 2.73
CA CYS A 218 -5.77 12.73 1.81
C CYS A 218 -4.24 12.63 1.84
N VAL A 219 -3.72 11.50 2.28
CA VAL A 219 -2.26 11.25 2.32
C VAL A 219 -1.90 10.22 1.26
N ALA A 220 -1.20 10.66 0.22
CA ALA A 220 -0.71 9.79 -0.84
C ALA A 220 0.31 10.52 -1.73
N ASN A 221 1.34 9.83 -2.21
CA ASN A 221 2.26 10.40 -3.22
C ASN A 221 1.49 10.87 -4.45
N TYR A 222 1.80 12.04 -4.96
CA TYR A 222 1.15 12.59 -6.13
C TYR A 222 1.41 11.73 -7.36
N SER A 223 0.35 11.12 -7.89
CA SER A 223 0.47 10.24 -9.05
C SER A 223 -0.88 10.01 -9.73
N ARG A 224 -0.82 9.63 -11.01
CA ARG A 224 -2.02 9.22 -11.75
C ARG A 224 -2.78 8.06 -11.07
N ARG A 225 -2.07 7.18 -10.37
CA ARG A 225 -2.67 6.05 -9.66
C ARG A 225 -3.46 6.50 -8.44
N LYS A 226 -2.97 7.48 -7.71
CA LYS A 226 -3.62 8.03 -6.51
C LYS A 226 -4.72 9.03 -6.84
N ASP A 227 -4.68 9.64 -8.02
CA ASP A 227 -5.75 10.46 -8.63
C ASP A 227 -6.36 11.49 -7.67
N GLN A 228 -5.49 12.31 -7.05
CA GLN A 228 -5.94 13.36 -6.13
C GLN A 228 -6.89 14.36 -6.82
N GLY A 229 -6.76 14.53 -8.14
CA GLY A 229 -7.68 15.34 -8.93
C GLY A 229 -9.14 14.86 -8.84
N PHE A 230 -9.37 13.55 -8.74
CA PHE A 230 -10.71 13.01 -8.51
C PHE A 230 -11.28 13.50 -7.17
N ALA A 231 -10.50 13.45 -6.09
CA ALA A 231 -10.95 13.94 -4.78
C ALA A 231 -11.16 15.46 -4.76
N ALA A 232 -10.30 16.22 -5.44
CA ALA A 232 -10.44 17.68 -5.57
C ALA A 232 -11.75 18.05 -6.28
N ARG A 233 -12.04 17.43 -7.44
CA ARG A 233 -13.30 17.66 -8.16
C ARG A 233 -14.51 17.23 -7.33
N SER A 234 -14.43 16.10 -6.64
CA SER A 234 -15.49 15.64 -5.74
C SER A 234 -15.76 16.63 -4.60
N PHE A 235 -14.71 17.19 -4.02
CA PHE A 235 -14.83 18.19 -2.96
C PHE A 235 -15.49 19.47 -3.49
N ARG A 236 -15.10 19.96 -4.67
CA ARG A 236 -15.78 21.10 -5.33
C ARG A 236 -17.25 20.81 -5.61
N LEU A 237 -17.57 19.61 -6.12
CA LEU A 237 -18.96 19.16 -6.34
C LEU A 237 -19.76 19.04 -5.04
N SER A 238 -19.12 18.84 -3.90
CA SER A 238 -19.82 18.78 -2.62
C SER A 238 -20.44 20.11 -2.22
N GLY A 239 -19.86 21.23 -2.65
CA GLY A 239 -20.36 22.57 -2.34
C GLY A 239 -20.32 22.92 -0.83
N LEU A 240 -19.43 22.30 -0.07
CA LEU A 240 -19.34 22.48 1.38
C LEU A 240 -18.61 23.79 1.72
N ASN A 241 -19.33 24.72 2.35
CA ASN A 241 -18.75 25.90 2.96
C ASN A 241 -18.03 25.55 4.26
N ASN A 242 -17.15 26.43 4.73
CA ASN A 242 -16.38 26.26 5.96
C ASN A 242 -15.72 24.86 6.05
N SER A 243 -15.18 24.40 4.94
CA SER A 243 -14.57 23.08 4.82
C SER A 243 -13.22 23.16 4.12
N TYR A 244 -12.34 22.24 4.48
CA TYR A 244 -10.98 22.11 3.93
C TYR A 244 -10.76 20.70 3.41
N LEU A 245 -10.05 20.59 2.29
CA LEU A 245 -9.46 19.34 1.82
C LEU A 245 -7.94 19.54 1.74
N VAL A 246 -7.20 18.77 2.50
CA VAL A 246 -5.73 18.83 2.52
C VAL A 246 -5.15 17.59 1.87
N PHE A 247 -4.34 17.80 0.84
CA PHE A 247 -3.52 16.77 0.20
C PHE A 247 -2.11 16.81 0.76
N ILE A 248 -1.56 15.66 1.12
CA ILE A 248 -0.19 15.50 1.62
C ILE A 248 0.50 14.44 0.76
N GLY A 249 1.54 14.86 0.04
CA GLY A 249 2.39 13.99 -0.77
C GLY A 249 3.86 14.09 -0.40
N SER A 250 4.72 13.25 -1.00
CA SER A 250 6.17 13.29 -0.79
C SER A 250 6.77 14.54 -1.44
N ASP A 251 6.62 14.65 -2.76
CA ASP A 251 7.16 15.76 -3.58
C ASP A 251 6.14 16.19 -4.61
N PHE A 252 6.11 17.50 -4.89
CA PHE A 252 5.37 18.01 -6.04
C PHE A 252 6.00 17.51 -7.34
N ASN A 253 5.15 17.26 -8.31
CA ASN A 253 5.55 16.73 -9.61
C ASN A 253 4.49 17.08 -10.67
N ILE A 254 4.71 16.63 -11.90
CA ILE A 254 3.80 16.91 -13.03
C ILE A 254 2.31 16.56 -12.74
N TYR A 255 2.03 15.59 -11.88
CA TYR A 255 0.64 15.25 -11.52
C TYR A 255 0.06 16.24 -10.51
N SER A 256 0.84 16.61 -9.46
CA SER A 256 0.40 17.65 -8.51
C SER A 256 0.14 18.95 -9.23
N ASP A 257 1.07 19.37 -10.13
CA ASP A 257 0.94 20.61 -10.90
C ASP A 257 -0.31 20.59 -11.78
N GLN A 258 -0.56 19.48 -12.46
CA GLN A 258 -1.76 19.32 -13.27
C GLN A 258 -3.04 19.41 -12.42
N PHE A 259 -3.06 18.79 -11.24
CA PHE A 259 -4.24 18.82 -10.36
C PHE A 259 -4.49 20.21 -9.80
N GLN A 260 -3.44 20.90 -9.35
CA GLN A 260 -3.51 22.27 -8.85
C GLN A 260 -3.98 23.24 -9.94
N THR A 261 -3.34 23.21 -11.09
CA THR A 261 -3.71 24.06 -12.25
C THR A 261 -5.17 23.83 -12.67
N THR A 262 -5.64 22.58 -12.64
CA THR A 262 -7.02 22.27 -12.98
C THR A 262 -8.00 22.83 -11.95
N ASP A 263 -7.68 22.82 -10.67
CA ASP A 263 -8.51 23.39 -9.61
C ASP A 263 -8.49 24.93 -9.66
N GLU A 264 -7.31 25.51 -9.87
CA GLU A 264 -7.14 26.97 -10.00
C GLU A 264 -7.86 27.57 -11.20
N ALA A 265 -7.99 26.80 -12.28
CA ALA A 265 -8.70 27.25 -13.48
C ALA A 265 -10.23 27.27 -13.32
N LEU A 266 -10.78 26.76 -12.22
CA LEU A 266 -12.21 26.80 -11.97
C LEU A 266 -12.68 28.26 -11.73
N PRO A 267 -13.92 28.61 -12.17
CA PRO A 267 -14.57 29.86 -11.81
C PRO A 267 -14.71 30.03 -10.29
N GLU A 268 -14.58 31.26 -9.78
CA GLU A 268 -14.62 31.52 -8.33
C GLU A 268 -15.89 31.01 -7.65
N ASN A 269 -17.04 31.06 -8.32
CA ASN A 269 -18.30 30.52 -7.80
C ASN A 269 -18.33 28.98 -7.69
N GLN A 270 -17.33 28.29 -8.23
CA GLN A 270 -17.15 26.84 -8.10
C GLN A 270 -16.07 26.47 -7.09
N LYS A 271 -15.29 27.43 -6.59
CA LYS A 271 -14.23 27.24 -5.60
C LYS A 271 -14.75 27.28 -4.17
N ILE A 272 -15.86 26.61 -3.91
CA ILE A 272 -16.45 26.51 -2.56
C ILE A 272 -15.55 25.60 -1.69
N GLY A 273 -15.31 26.01 -0.44
CA GLY A 273 -14.34 25.36 0.46
C GLY A 273 -12.89 25.67 0.07
N LYS A 274 -11.92 25.22 0.84
CA LYS A 274 -10.50 25.46 0.57
C LYS A 274 -9.75 24.15 0.34
N ILE A 275 -8.87 24.13 -0.65
CA ILE A 275 -7.94 23.01 -0.91
C ILE A 275 -6.53 23.46 -0.60
N LEU A 276 -5.80 22.65 0.18
CA LEU A 276 -4.39 22.85 0.46
C LEU A 276 -3.60 21.67 -0.12
N TRP A 277 -2.52 21.99 -0.83
CA TRP A 277 -1.59 21.01 -1.39
C TRP A 277 -0.28 21.11 -0.65
N LEU A 278 0.15 20.04 0.02
CA LEU A 278 1.33 20.00 0.86
C LEU A 278 2.29 18.91 0.41
N GLU A 279 3.58 19.17 0.57
CA GLU A 279 4.64 18.20 0.29
C GLU A 279 5.68 18.16 1.40
N LYS A 280 6.45 17.05 1.45
CA LYS A 280 7.62 16.91 2.32
C LYS A 280 7.35 17.08 3.82
N LEU A 281 6.13 16.78 4.25
CA LEU A 281 5.84 16.74 5.66
C LEU A 281 6.61 15.58 6.31
N THR A 282 7.06 15.80 7.52
CA THR A 282 7.60 14.72 8.34
C THR A 282 6.51 13.68 8.65
N ARG A 283 6.92 12.51 9.11
CA ARG A 283 5.96 11.46 9.52
C ARG A 283 5.05 11.97 10.63
N ASP A 284 5.59 12.65 11.62
CA ASP A 284 4.83 13.19 12.75
C ASP A 284 3.84 14.26 12.31
N GLU A 285 4.24 15.17 11.44
CA GLU A 285 3.33 16.17 10.86
C GLU A 285 2.19 15.52 10.06
N THR A 286 2.50 14.47 9.28
CA THR A 286 1.49 13.71 8.54
C THR A 286 0.51 13.03 9.49
N LEU A 287 1.01 12.41 10.56
CA LEU A 287 0.16 11.79 11.57
C LEU A 287 -0.67 12.80 12.35
N ASN A 288 -0.13 14.00 12.62
CA ASN A 288 -0.89 15.09 13.22
C ASN A 288 -2.02 15.57 12.30
N ALA A 289 -1.77 15.65 10.99
CA ALA A 289 -2.83 15.97 10.01
C ALA A 289 -3.95 14.92 10.03
N MET A 290 -3.60 13.64 10.06
CA MET A 290 -4.56 12.54 10.13
C MET A 290 -5.36 12.56 11.43
N ALA A 291 -4.71 12.82 12.55
CA ALA A 291 -5.39 12.98 13.83
C ALA A 291 -6.31 14.23 13.89
N ALA A 292 -5.94 15.30 13.16
CA ALA A 292 -6.72 16.55 13.11
C ALA A 292 -7.92 16.50 12.18
N CYS A 293 -7.99 15.56 11.23
CA CYS A 293 -9.09 15.50 10.27
C CYS A 293 -10.39 15.00 10.91
N ASP A 294 -11.51 15.40 10.30
CA ASP A 294 -12.84 14.89 10.65
C ASP A 294 -13.17 13.65 9.83
N ALA A 295 -12.66 13.58 8.59
CA ALA A 295 -12.75 12.40 7.74
C ALA A 295 -11.53 12.26 6.83
N PHE A 296 -11.12 11.03 6.57
CA PHE A 296 -10.02 10.72 5.66
C PHE A 296 -10.57 10.40 4.26
N VAL A 297 -9.83 10.79 3.20
CA VAL A 297 -10.24 10.58 1.81
C VAL A 297 -9.15 9.87 1.04
N LEU A 298 -9.52 8.85 0.26
CA LEU A 298 -8.60 8.15 -0.64
C LEU A 298 -9.21 7.96 -2.02
N SER A 299 -8.67 8.66 -2.99
CA SER A 299 -9.14 8.67 -4.39
C SER A 299 -8.46 7.64 -5.29
N ALA A 300 -7.52 6.87 -4.77
CA ALA A 300 -6.72 5.93 -5.54
C ALA A 300 -7.57 4.94 -6.35
N ASN A 301 -7.24 4.78 -7.63
CA ASN A 301 -7.91 3.84 -8.53
C ASN A 301 -7.32 2.41 -8.47
N HIS A 302 -6.16 2.25 -7.85
CA HIS A 302 -5.50 0.96 -7.60
C HIS A 302 -4.87 0.94 -6.23
N GLU A 303 -5.33 0.04 -5.39
CA GLU A 303 -4.78 -0.28 -4.08
C GLU A 303 -4.86 -1.79 -3.84
N ALA A 304 -3.98 -2.30 -3.00
CA ALA A 304 -4.15 -3.62 -2.42
C ALA A 304 -4.89 -3.47 -1.07
N GLN A 305 -4.15 -3.16 -0.03
CA GLN A 305 -4.67 -2.77 1.28
C GLN A 305 -3.85 -1.56 1.76
N PRO A 306 -4.41 -0.34 1.62
CA PRO A 306 -3.64 0.86 1.93
C PRO A 306 -3.43 1.03 3.43
N ILE A 307 -2.18 1.04 3.87
CA ILE A 307 -1.79 1.24 5.27
C ILE A 307 -2.35 2.57 5.81
N VAL A 308 -2.38 3.60 4.98
CA VAL A 308 -2.91 4.91 5.36
C VAL A 308 -4.40 4.88 5.77
N LEU A 309 -5.21 3.96 5.25
CA LEU A 309 -6.58 3.75 5.75
C LEU A 309 -6.57 3.05 7.11
N LEU A 310 -5.67 2.11 7.34
CA LEU A 310 -5.52 1.49 8.67
C LEU A 310 -5.10 2.54 9.72
N GLU A 311 -4.27 3.50 9.32
CA GLU A 311 -3.88 4.62 10.19
C GLU A 311 -5.05 5.56 10.49
N ALA A 312 -5.89 5.88 9.50
CA ALA A 312 -7.12 6.64 9.72
C ALA A 312 -8.07 5.89 10.66
N MET A 313 -8.26 4.59 10.44
CA MET A 313 -9.07 3.72 11.30
C MET A 313 -8.53 3.66 12.74
N ARG A 314 -7.20 3.56 12.90
CA ARG A 314 -6.55 3.62 14.22
C ARG A 314 -6.89 4.91 14.96
N ASP A 315 -6.93 6.02 14.26
CA ASP A 315 -7.21 7.34 14.82
C ASP A 315 -8.73 7.60 14.96
N SER A 316 -9.55 6.56 14.81
CA SER A 316 -11.01 6.64 14.83
C SER A 316 -11.57 7.63 13.80
N LYS A 317 -10.90 7.79 12.67
CA LYS A 317 -11.36 8.66 11.58
C LYS A 317 -12.16 7.84 10.57
N PRO A 318 -13.41 8.24 10.27
CA PRO A 318 -14.14 7.66 9.17
C PRO A 318 -13.42 7.98 7.86
N TRP A 319 -13.58 7.11 6.87
CA TRP A 319 -12.95 7.32 5.58
C TRP A 319 -13.94 7.22 4.42
N ILE A 320 -13.65 7.96 3.34
CA ILE A 320 -14.32 7.85 2.04
C ILE A 320 -13.26 7.43 1.03
N ALA A 321 -13.42 6.26 0.41
CA ALA A 321 -12.42 5.76 -0.52
C ALA A 321 -13.02 5.16 -1.79
N ARG A 322 -12.29 5.27 -2.91
CA ARG A 322 -12.67 4.55 -4.14
C ARG A 322 -12.58 3.05 -3.92
N LYS A 323 -13.53 2.33 -4.50
CA LYS A 323 -13.54 0.88 -4.49
C LYS A 323 -12.34 0.34 -5.27
N ALA A 324 -11.29 -0.04 -4.54
CA ALA A 324 -10.05 -0.60 -5.08
C ALA A 324 -9.49 -1.64 -4.11
N GLY A 325 -8.90 -2.72 -4.63
CA GLY A 325 -8.35 -3.79 -3.79
C GLY A 325 -9.33 -4.28 -2.73
N CYS A 326 -8.86 -4.50 -1.52
CA CYS A 326 -9.69 -4.97 -0.41
C CYS A 326 -10.37 -3.86 0.40
N ILE A 327 -10.36 -2.61 -0.08
CA ILE A 327 -10.98 -1.47 0.65
C ILE A 327 -12.45 -1.75 0.99
N SER A 328 -13.19 -2.47 0.12
CA SER A 328 -14.60 -2.80 0.37
C SER A 328 -14.83 -3.73 1.56
N GLU A 329 -13.80 -4.41 2.05
CA GLU A 329 -13.86 -5.29 3.23
C GLU A 329 -13.45 -4.56 4.51
N MET A 330 -12.84 -3.38 4.39
CA MET A 330 -12.36 -2.61 5.53
C MET A 330 -13.54 -1.88 6.19
N PRO A 331 -13.78 -2.05 7.49
CA PRO A 331 -14.84 -1.34 8.18
C PRO A 331 -14.46 0.11 8.50
N GLY A 332 -15.45 0.90 8.90
CA GLY A 332 -15.22 2.27 9.36
C GLY A 332 -15.22 3.33 8.26
N GLY A 333 -15.76 3.03 7.08
CA GLY A 333 -15.84 4.03 6.03
C GLY A 333 -16.84 3.73 4.91
N LEU A 334 -16.81 4.57 3.90
CA LEU A 334 -17.74 4.59 2.77
C LEU A 334 -16.98 4.38 1.46
N THR A 335 -17.36 3.35 0.71
CA THR A 335 -16.76 3.09 -0.61
C THR A 335 -17.56 3.76 -1.72
N ILE A 336 -16.84 4.33 -2.70
CA ILE A 336 -17.43 5.06 -3.83
C ILE A 336 -16.81 4.61 -5.17
N ARG A 337 -17.49 4.96 -6.26
CA ARG A 337 -17.02 4.72 -7.64
C ARG A 337 -16.91 5.99 -8.46
N THR A 338 -17.73 6.98 -8.17
CA THR A 338 -17.86 8.23 -8.93
C THR A 338 -17.57 9.46 -8.08
N GLU A 339 -17.23 10.58 -8.73
CA GLU A 339 -17.01 11.86 -8.06
C GLU A 339 -18.28 12.34 -7.35
N LEU A 340 -19.44 12.09 -7.95
CA LEU A 340 -20.72 12.47 -7.36
C LEU A 340 -21.01 11.68 -6.06
N GLU A 341 -20.75 10.36 -6.06
CA GLU A 341 -20.87 9.55 -4.85
C GLU A 341 -19.93 10.05 -3.74
N MET A 342 -18.68 10.40 -4.07
CA MET A 342 -17.74 10.95 -3.11
C MET A 342 -18.23 12.29 -2.56
N ALA A 343 -18.71 13.18 -3.43
CA ALA A 343 -19.26 14.46 -3.03
C ALA A 343 -20.50 14.32 -2.12
N MET A 344 -21.39 13.36 -2.43
CA MET A 344 -22.55 13.05 -1.59
C MET A 344 -22.15 12.53 -0.22
N ASN A 345 -21.15 11.63 -0.16
CA ASN A 345 -20.66 11.08 1.10
C ASN A 345 -19.90 12.13 1.93
N MET A 346 -19.19 13.07 1.29
CA MET A 346 -18.61 14.22 1.98
C MET A 346 -19.67 15.07 2.66
N ARG A 347 -20.79 15.38 1.96
CA ARG A 347 -21.95 16.10 2.53
C ARG A 347 -22.59 15.31 3.67
N GLN A 348 -22.75 14.02 3.50
CA GLN A 348 -23.37 13.13 4.47
C GLN A 348 -22.58 13.11 5.79
N LEU A 349 -21.24 12.94 5.73
CA LEU A 349 -20.40 12.98 6.93
C LEU A 349 -20.39 14.38 7.56
N HIS A 350 -20.28 15.44 6.76
CA HIS A 350 -20.33 16.80 7.26
C HIS A 350 -21.61 17.10 8.04
N ALA A 351 -22.75 16.57 7.61
CA ALA A 351 -24.06 16.79 8.23
C ALA A 351 -24.37 15.84 9.41
N ASN A 352 -23.57 14.77 9.63
CA ASN A 352 -23.90 13.69 10.55
C ASN A 352 -22.77 13.36 11.53
N PRO A 353 -22.59 14.11 12.62
CA PRO A 353 -21.58 13.83 13.64
C PRO A 353 -21.68 12.41 14.25
N ASP A 354 -22.89 11.92 14.47
CA ASP A 354 -23.09 10.57 15.03
C ASP A 354 -22.56 9.47 14.07
N GLN A 355 -22.69 9.67 12.78
CA GLN A 355 -22.15 8.75 11.80
C GLN A 355 -20.62 8.78 11.77
N ILE A 356 -20.00 9.94 11.96
CA ILE A 356 -18.54 10.07 12.09
C ILE A 356 -18.06 9.23 13.28
N ILE A 357 -18.69 9.37 14.41
CA ILE A 357 -18.36 8.63 15.64
C ILE A 357 -18.54 7.12 15.41
N ALA A 358 -19.68 6.71 14.89
CA ALA A 358 -20.00 5.30 14.67
C ALA A 358 -19.02 4.62 13.72
N LEU A 359 -18.72 5.24 12.55
CA LEU A 359 -17.76 4.72 11.59
C LEU A 359 -16.33 4.72 12.16
N GLY A 360 -15.93 5.80 12.85
CA GLY A 360 -14.64 5.88 13.50
C GLY A 360 -14.42 4.74 14.50
N GLN A 361 -15.41 4.46 15.34
CA GLN A 361 -15.38 3.35 16.32
C GLN A 361 -15.31 1.98 15.63
N GLN A 362 -16.05 1.77 14.54
CA GLN A 362 -15.97 0.54 13.76
C GLN A 362 -14.56 0.33 13.21
N GLY A 363 -13.96 1.37 12.62
CA GLY A 363 -12.60 1.33 12.12
C GLY A 363 -11.59 1.01 13.22
N ARG A 364 -11.65 1.71 14.35
CA ARG A 364 -10.79 1.52 15.51
C ARG A 364 -10.87 0.08 16.06
N SER A 365 -12.08 -0.42 16.26
CA SER A 365 -12.28 -1.80 16.72
C SER A 365 -11.68 -2.85 15.77
N ALA A 366 -11.73 -2.59 14.45
CA ALA A 366 -11.11 -3.49 13.48
C ALA A 366 -9.58 -3.44 13.54
N VAL A 367 -8.97 -2.27 13.76
CA VAL A 367 -7.52 -2.17 13.96
C VAL A 367 -7.11 -2.97 15.20
N GLU A 368 -7.79 -2.80 16.32
CA GLU A 368 -7.47 -3.50 17.57
C GLU A 368 -7.58 -5.02 17.45
N LYS A 369 -8.57 -5.53 16.70
CA LYS A 369 -8.86 -6.97 16.61
C LYS A 369 -8.18 -7.67 15.45
N ILE A 370 -8.02 -6.99 14.29
CA ILE A 370 -7.65 -7.64 13.02
C ILE A 370 -6.35 -7.08 12.45
N TYR A 371 -6.21 -5.73 12.43
CA TYR A 371 -5.16 -5.03 11.71
C TYR A 371 -4.07 -4.47 12.64
N ASN A 372 -3.91 -5.04 13.83
CA ASN A 372 -2.84 -4.62 14.74
C ASN A 372 -1.50 -5.29 14.41
N HIS A 373 -0.41 -4.60 14.72
CA HIS A 373 0.93 -5.03 14.42
C HIS A 373 1.34 -6.30 15.18
N PHE A 374 0.83 -6.53 16.38
CA PHE A 374 1.12 -7.76 17.15
C PHE A 374 0.59 -8.99 16.44
N SER A 375 -0.68 -8.95 16.03
CA SER A 375 -1.30 -10.03 15.27
C SER A 375 -0.60 -10.25 13.91
N TYR A 376 -0.17 -9.17 13.25
CA TYR A 376 0.59 -9.25 12.00
C TYR A 376 1.92 -9.98 12.22
N LYS A 377 2.72 -9.56 13.18
CA LYS A 377 4.01 -10.16 13.52
C LYS A 377 3.84 -11.64 13.89
N GLN A 378 2.89 -11.95 14.78
CA GLN A 378 2.65 -13.32 15.23
C GLN A 378 2.24 -14.27 14.09
N LYS A 379 1.34 -13.83 13.20
CA LYS A 379 0.92 -14.63 12.04
C LYS A 379 2.08 -14.97 11.10
N TYR A 380 3.04 -14.06 10.92
CA TYR A 380 4.22 -14.34 10.12
C TYR A 380 5.21 -15.27 10.84
N ILE A 381 5.36 -15.14 12.15
CA ILE A 381 6.15 -16.08 12.97
C ILE A 381 5.55 -17.48 12.86
N ASP A 382 4.24 -17.63 13.04
CA ASP A 382 3.53 -18.90 12.93
C ASP A 382 3.67 -19.50 11.52
N LEU A 383 3.56 -18.68 10.48
CA LEU A 383 3.72 -19.09 9.10
C LEU A 383 5.14 -19.64 8.81
N VAL A 384 6.17 -18.96 9.31
CA VAL A 384 7.56 -19.42 9.16
C VAL A 384 7.78 -20.71 9.90
N ASN A 385 7.27 -20.85 11.12
CA ASN A 385 7.34 -22.12 11.87
C ASN A 385 6.61 -23.24 11.14
N GLU A 386 5.42 -22.97 10.59
CA GLU A 386 4.66 -23.94 9.79
C GLU A 386 5.51 -24.54 8.65
N VAL A 387 6.12 -23.68 7.83
CA VAL A 387 6.88 -24.13 6.64
C VAL A 387 8.20 -24.79 6.98
N THR A 388 8.79 -24.52 8.15
CA THR A 388 10.06 -25.13 8.56
C THR A 388 9.90 -26.48 9.25
N HIS A 389 8.70 -26.79 9.73
CA HIS A 389 8.38 -28.08 10.35
C HIS A 389 7.73 -29.09 9.40
N GLU A 390 7.39 -28.70 8.17
CA GLU A 390 6.98 -29.57 7.07
C GLU A 390 8.19 -30.12 6.28
#